data_5bd2184423006ba32d2da9d5f73eca77
#
_entry.id   5bd2184423006ba32d2da9d5f73eca77
#
_cell.length_a   1.000
_cell.length_b   1.000
_cell.length_c   1.000
_cell.angle_alpha   90.00
_cell.angle_beta   90.00
_cell.angle_gamma   90.00
#
_symmetry.space_group_name_H-M   'P 1'
#
loop_
_entity.id
_entity.type
_entity.pdbx_description
1 polymer ?
#
loop_
_entity_poly.entity_id
_entity_poly.type
_entity_poly.pdbx_seq_one_letter_code
_entity_poly.pdbx_strand_id
1 'polypeptide(L)'
;MPTKAMSSYLYKIRNYQPGDFNKYVLLIAEAEKLEPTGRCVSPRVVAEQLERPNYSSEQDLFIVWSEDIVGYMDVKPELTIGRVVLDCWVSPEHRRRGLATKLLSYATDRAKLLGAKAVHINISEDNVVAMKVLSGLGFSLVRRFLELGLDIADVYELDLAQVPPSCSYLEPGEEDTLTQLQNRAFVGAWGYQPNTVEEITFRVNSSTCSREDIILVHKGDKAIGYCWAGISCEEGVPSIRKGRILMVGVPPDYRRKGIGKRLVLAGLVRLKSKGLQVAELTVDSENKAARALYRSMGFEVRGSTLWHEKAID
;
A
#
# COMPACT_ATOMS: atom_id res chain seq x y z
N MET A 1 -13.01 -40.24 -24.05
CA MET A 1 -12.52 -39.15 -23.18
C MET A 1 -13.55 -38.94 -22.09
N PRO A 2 -13.27 -39.13 -20.81
CA PRO A 2 -14.25 -38.92 -19.77
C PRO A 2 -14.52 -37.42 -19.62
N THR A 3 -15.76 -37.00 -19.82
CA THR A 3 -16.30 -35.69 -19.48
C THR A 3 -16.08 -35.48 -17.98
N LYS A 4 -15.18 -34.54 -17.61
CA LYS A 4 -15.09 -34.03 -16.23
C LYS A 4 -16.48 -33.52 -15.86
N ALA A 5 -17.15 -34.22 -14.95
CA ALA A 5 -18.37 -33.74 -14.32
C ALA A 5 -18.08 -32.35 -13.76
N MET A 6 -18.80 -31.33 -14.23
CA MET A 6 -18.81 -30.01 -13.63
C MET A 6 -19.35 -30.16 -12.22
N SER A 7 -18.45 -30.29 -11.25
CA SER A 7 -18.80 -30.15 -9.84
C SER A 7 -19.45 -28.79 -9.67
N SER A 8 -20.72 -28.75 -9.32
CA SER A 8 -21.44 -27.52 -8.96
C SER A 8 -20.93 -27.07 -7.61
N TYR A 9 -19.82 -26.33 -7.58
CA TYR A 9 -19.34 -25.72 -6.36
C TYR A 9 -20.42 -24.80 -5.80
N LEU A 10 -20.85 -25.08 -4.58
CA LEU A 10 -21.74 -24.19 -3.85
C LEU A 10 -20.89 -23.10 -3.19
N TYR A 11 -20.89 -21.88 -3.76
CA TYR A 11 -20.19 -20.74 -3.18
C TYR A 11 -21.06 -20.02 -2.16
N LYS A 12 -20.51 -19.83 -0.97
CA LYS A 12 -21.09 -18.98 0.08
C LYS A 12 -20.20 -17.76 0.30
N ILE A 13 -20.75 -16.57 0.18
CA ILE A 13 -20.07 -15.34 0.55
C ILE A 13 -20.56 -14.93 1.94
N ARG A 14 -19.64 -14.65 2.83
CA ARG A 14 -19.92 -14.22 4.20
C ARG A 14 -18.78 -13.36 4.73
N ASN A 15 -19.01 -12.66 5.82
CA ASN A 15 -17.95 -11.98 6.53
C ASN A 15 -16.93 -12.99 7.09
N TYR A 16 -15.70 -12.49 7.24
CA TYR A 16 -14.62 -13.18 7.93
C TYR A 16 -15.01 -13.46 9.38
N GLN A 17 -14.50 -14.55 9.91
CA GLN A 17 -14.60 -14.94 11.31
C GLN A 17 -13.21 -15.31 11.85
N PRO A 18 -12.91 -15.13 13.15
CA PRO A 18 -11.59 -15.45 13.71
C PRO A 18 -11.10 -16.86 13.41
N GLY A 19 -12.03 -17.84 13.32
CA GLY A 19 -11.72 -19.23 12.95
C GLY A 19 -11.20 -19.41 11.50
N ASP A 20 -11.35 -18.41 10.64
CA ASP A 20 -10.86 -18.42 9.26
C ASP A 20 -9.37 -18.06 9.12
N PHE A 21 -8.76 -17.57 10.19
CA PHE A 21 -7.45 -16.93 10.16
C PHE A 21 -6.40 -17.75 9.39
N ASN A 22 -6.19 -19.00 9.77
CA ASN A 22 -5.14 -19.82 9.14
C ASN A 22 -5.38 -20.05 7.64
N LYS A 23 -6.63 -20.26 7.24
CA LYS A 23 -7.02 -20.44 5.84
C LYS A 23 -6.88 -19.14 5.05
N TYR A 24 -7.23 -18.01 5.68
CA TYR A 24 -7.07 -16.69 5.07
C TYR A 24 -5.59 -16.33 4.86
N VAL A 25 -4.71 -16.64 5.82
CA VAL A 25 -3.24 -16.47 5.65
C VAL A 25 -2.73 -17.27 4.46
N LEU A 26 -3.16 -18.54 4.31
CA LEU A 26 -2.76 -19.37 3.18
C LEU A 26 -3.25 -18.80 1.84
N LEU A 27 -4.49 -18.30 1.79
CA LEU A 27 -5.05 -17.67 0.60
C LEU A 27 -4.28 -16.41 0.18
N ILE A 28 -3.93 -15.55 1.14
CA ILE A 28 -3.15 -14.33 0.87
C ILE A 28 -1.73 -14.68 0.40
N ALA A 29 -1.10 -15.71 0.99
CA ALA A 29 0.21 -16.19 0.56
C ALA A 29 0.17 -16.76 -0.87
N GLU A 30 -0.89 -17.50 -1.22
CA GLU A 30 -1.11 -17.98 -2.58
C GLU A 30 -1.31 -16.81 -3.55
N ALA A 31 -2.13 -15.83 -3.16
CA ALA A 31 -2.38 -14.64 -3.97
C ALA A 31 -1.09 -13.88 -4.26
N GLU A 32 -0.25 -13.63 -3.26
CA GLU A 32 1.02 -12.93 -3.40
C GLU A 32 2.03 -13.73 -4.25
N LYS A 33 2.01 -15.06 -4.14
CA LYS A 33 2.85 -15.93 -4.97
C LYS A 33 2.46 -15.91 -6.45
N LEU A 34 1.16 -15.87 -6.76
CA LEU A 34 0.65 -15.92 -8.13
C LEU A 34 0.58 -14.55 -8.80
N GLU A 35 0.32 -13.52 -8.03
CA GLU A 35 0.16 -12.13 -8.48
C GLU A 35 0.90 -11.21 -7.50
N PRO A 36 2.25 -11.14 -7.56
CA PRO A 36 3.06 -10.40 -6.59
C PRO A 36 2.69 -8.92 -6.53
N THR A 37 2.48 -8.42 -5.32
CA THR A 37 2.24 -6.99 -5.02
C THR A 37 3.33 -6.38 -4.16
N GLY A 38 4.29 -7.18 -3.70
CA GLY A 38 5.36 -6.80 -2.79
C GLY A 38 4.90 -6.68 -1.33
N ARG A 39 3.77 -7.29 -0.97
CA ARG A 39 3.32 -7.35 0.43
C ARG A 39 4.13 -8.36 1.23
N CYS A 40 4.36 -8.02 2.50
CA CYS A 40 4.79 -9.01 3.46
C CYS A 40 3.60 -9.88 3.87
N VAL A 41 3.72 -11.19 3.68
CA VAL A 41 2.69 -12.15 4.05
C VAL A 41 3.27 -13.12 5.07
N SER A 42 3.13 -12.79 6.35
CA SER A 42 3.35 -13.72 7.45
C SER A 42 2.12 -13.74 8.34
N PRO A 43 1.88 -14.80 9.12
CA PRO A 43 0.75 -14.84 10.04
C PRO A 43 0.68 -13.61 10.95
N ARG A 44 1.83 -13.12 11.42
CA ARG A 44 1.90 -11.92 12.26
C ARG A 44 1.45 -10.67 11.52
N VAL A 45 1.96 -10.44 10.32
CA VAL A 45 1.59 -9.27 9.50
C VAL A 45 0.10 -9.30 9.14
N VAL A 46 -0.45 -10.47 8.80
CA VAL A 46 -1.87 -10.61 8.51
C VAL A 46 -2.71 -10.33 9.75
N ALA A 47 -2.32 -10.82 10.93
CA ALA A 47 -3.00 -10.53 12.19
C ALA A 47 -3.01 -9.01 12.47
N GLU A 48 -1.86 -8.35 12.37
CA GLU A 48 -1.75 -6.90 12.53
C GLU A 48 -2.67 -6.15 11.53
N GLN A 49 -2.74 -6.59 10.28
CA GLN A 49 -3.63 -5.97 9.27
C GLN A 49 -5.12 -6.14 9.61
N LEU A 50 -5.52 -7.25 10.22
CA LEU A 50 -6.89 -7.49 10.64
C LEU A 50 -7.29 -6.67 11.89
N GLU A 51 -6.32 -6.26 12.69
CA GLU A 51 -6.49 -5.46 13.92
C GLU A 51 -6.22 -3.96 13.75
N ARG A 52 -6.01 -3.49 12.51
CA ARG A 52 -5.70 -2.07 12.24
C ARG A 52 -6.80 -1.12 12.74
N PRO A 53 -6.46 0.10 13.19
CA PRO A 53 -7.43 1.10 13.60
C PRO A 53 -8.46 1.42 12.52
N ASN A 54 -9.68 1.78 12.94
CA ASN A 54 -10.79 2.15 12.05
C ASN A 54 -11.23 1.04 11.08
N TYR A 55 -11.02 -0.21 11.45
CA TYR A 55 -11.35 -1.39 10.66
C TYR A 55 -11.93 -2.50 11.55
N SER A 56 -12.89 -3.23 11.01
CA SER A 56 -13.48 -4.41 11.64
C SER A 56 -13.44 -5.58 10.69
N SER A 57 -12.49 -6.50 10.89
CA SER A 57 -12.35 -7.67 9.99
C SER A 57 -13.64 -8.49 9.86
N GLU A 58 -14.45 -8.57 10.92
CA GLU A 58 -15.73 -9.27 10.92
C GLU A 58 -16.85 -8.53 10.17
N GLN A 59 -16.63 -7.28 9.77
CA GLN A 59 -17.61 -6.49 9.01
C GLN A 59 -17.07 -6.06 7.65
N ASP A 60 -15.78 -5.78 7.56
CA ASP A 60 -15.14 -5.16 6.41
C ASP A 60 -14.44 -6.17 5.49
N LEU A 61 -14.25 -7.42 5.94
CA LEU A 61 -13.65 -8.48 5.15
C LEU A 61 -14.70 -9.56 4.80
N PHE A 62 -14.91 -9.74 3.51
CA PHE A 62 -15.76 -10.79 2.96
C PHE A 62 -14.91 -11.91 2.41
N ILE A 63 -15.28 -13.14 2.66
CA ILE A 63 -14.64 -14.34 2.11
C ILE A 63 -15.60 -15.12 1.22
N VAL A 64 -15.06 -15.76 0.22
CA VAL A 64 -15.76 -16.75 -0.61
C VAL A 64 -15.38 -18.13 -0.11
N TRP A 65 -16.36 -18.81 0.43
CA TRP A 65 -16.23 -20.17 0.90
C TRP A 65 -16.80 -21.16 -0.13
N SER A 66 -16.06 -22.24 -0.38
CA SER A 66 -16.54 -23.42 -1.07
C SER A 66 -16.23 -24.65 -0.18
N GLU A 67 -15.33 -25.52 -0.55
CA GLU A 67 -14.74 -26.54 0.34
C GLU A 67 -13.64 -25.92 1.22
N ASP A 68 -13.09 -24.79 0.77
CA ASP A 68 -12.13 -23.95 1.47
C ASP A 68 -12.39 -22.46 1.15
N ILE A 69 -11.56 -21.55 1.68
CA ILE A 69 -11.60 -20.14 1.29
C ILE A 69 -10.91 -20.01 -0.07
N VAL A 70 -11.67 -19.53 -1.06
CA VAL A 70 -11.22 -19.45 -2.47
C VAL A 70 -11.19 -18.01 -3.01
N GLY A 71 -11.47 -17.04 -2.16
CA GLY A 71 -11.39 -15.62 -2.53
C GLY A 71 -11.79 -14.72 -1.38
N TYR A 72 -11.45 -13.44 -1.52
CA TYR A 72 -11.81 -12.41 -0.55
C TYR A 72 -12.10 -11.06 -1.21
N MET A 73 -12.74 -10.18 -0.46
CA MET A 73 -12.89 -8.76 -0.69
C MET A 73 -12.69 -8.03 0.62
N ASP A 74 -11.63 -7.25 0.73
CA ASP A 74 -11.32 -6.39 1.86
C ASP A 74 -11.80 -4.96 1.54
N VAL A 75 -12.61 -4.39 2.43
CA VAL A 75 -13.16 -3.03 2.33
C VAL A 75 -12.43 -2.15 3.32
N LYS A 76 -11.55 -1.28 2.84
CA LYS A 76 -10.71 -0.39 3.66
C LYS A 76 -11.36 0.99 3.74
N PRO A 77 -11.90 1.41 4.89
CA PRO A 77 -12.54 2.72 5.01
C PRO A 77 -11.53 3.87 4.94
N GLU A 78 -11.82 4.87 4.11
CA GLU A 78 -11.15 6.17 4.04
C GLU A 78 -12.22 7.27 4.06
N LEU A 79 -12.97 7.33 5.18
CA LEU A 79 -14.22 8.08 5.26
C LEU A 79 -14.04 9.59 5.34
N THR A 80 -12.90 10.07 5.82
CA THR A 80 -12.59 11.52 5.83
C THR A 80 -12.50 12.11 4.42
N ILE A 81 -12.24 11.28 3.42
CA ILE A 81 -12.26 11.66 2.00
C ILE A 81 -13.41 10.98 1.24
N GLY A 82 -14.37 10.40 1.96
CA GLY A 82 -15.65 9.93 1.44
C GLY A 82 -15.57 8.64 0.62
N ARG A 83 -14.55 7.80 0.79
CA ARG A 83 -14.40 6.57 -0.01
C ARG A 83 -14.08 5.33 0.83
N VAL A 84 -14.22 4.18 0.21
CA VAL A 84 -13.58 2.94 0.64
C VAL A 84 -12.63 2.47 -0.46
N VAL A 85 -11.55 1.81 -0.06
CA VAL A 85 -10.62 1.17 -1.00
C VAL A 85 -10.82 -0.34 -0.92
N LEU A 86 -11.02 -0.97 -2.08
CA LEU A 86 -11.24 -2.40 -2.19
C LEU A 86 -9.94 -3.12 -2.55
N ASP A 87 -9.75 -4.27 -1.92
CA ASP A 87 -8.74 -5.24 -2.28
C ASP A 87 -9.41 -6.59 -2.46
N CYS A 88 -9.30 -7.19 -3.64
CA CYS A 88 -10.04 -8.39 -4.03
C CYS A 88 -9.14 -9.37 -4.76
N TRP A 89 -9.24 -10.62 -4.35
CA TRP A 89 -8.63 -11.71 -5.09
C TRP A 89 -9.52 -12.95 -5.07
N VAL A 90 -9.51 -13.68 -6.17
CA VAL A 90 -10.21 -14.97 -6.32
C VAL A 90 -9.23 -15.96 -6.93
N SER A 91 -9.11 -17.13 -6.32
CA SER A 91 -8.26 -18.24 -6.79
C SER A 91 -8.54 -18.55 -8.27
N PRO A 92 -7.50 -18.70 -9.11
CA PRO A 92 -7.67 -18.83 -10.57
C PRO A 92 -8.66 -19.88 -11.01
N GLU A 93 -8.70 -21.04 -10.31
CA GLU A 93 -9.59 -22.15 -10.61
C GLU A 93 -11.07 -21.83 -10.38
N HIS A 94 -11.36 -20.79 -9.59
CA HIS A 94 -12.70 -20.36 -9.21
C HIS A 94 -13.14 -19.09 -9.92
N ARG A 95 -12.31 -18.52 -10.81
CA ARG A 95 -12.64 -17.32 -11.61
C ARG A 95 -13.72 -17.60 -12.68
N ARG A 96 -14.25 -16.53 -13.26
CA ARG A 96 -15.29 -16.57 -14.32
C ARG A 96 -16.62 -17.22 -13.90
N ARG A 97 -16.95 -17.16 -12.61
CA ARG A 97 -18.18 -17.69 -12.01
C ARG A 97 -19.05 -16.59 -11.37
N GLY A 98 -18.80 -15.33 -11.72
CA GLY A 98 -19.53 -14.17 -11.19
C GLY A 98 -19.16 -13.78 -9.74
N LEU A 99 -18.12 -14.39 -9.15
CA LEU A 99 -17.74 -14.14 -7.74
C LEU A 99 -17.32 -12.69 -7.49
N ALA A 100 -16.54 -12.07 -8.39
CA ALA A 100 -16.13 -10.67 -8.25
C ALA A 100 -17.33 -9.72 -8.24
N THR A 101 -18.33 -9.96 -9.10
CA THR A 101 -19.57 -9.17 -9.14
C THR A 101 -20.37 -9.30 -7.84
N LYS A 102 -20.48 -10.52 -7.32
CA LYS A 102 -21.17 -10.76 -6.05
C LYS A 102 -20.41 -10.12 -4.88
N LEU A 103 -19.10 -10.29 -4.81
CA LEU A 103 -18.25 -9.65 -3.78
C LEU A 103 -18.40 -8.13 -3.82
N LEU A 104 -18.39 -7.53 -5.02
CA LEU A 104 -18.59 -6.10 -5.17
C LEU A 104 -19.95 -5.63 -4.64
N SER A 105 -21.02 -6.42 -4.81
CA SER A 105 -22.32 -6.07 -4.21
C SER A 105 -22.22 -5.98 -2.68
N TYR A 106 -21.64 -7.00 -2.02
CA TYR A 106 -21.43 -6.98 -0.57
C TYR A 106 -20.56 -5.79 -0.12
N ALA A 107 -19.47 -5.52 -0.85
CA ALA A 107 -18.60 -4.38 -0.56
C ALA A 107 -19.29 -3.03 -0.75
N THR A 108 -20.14 -2.90 -1.78
CA THR A 108 -20.92 -1.68 -2.01
C THR A 108 -21.96 -1.45 -0.92
N ASP A 109 -22.68 -2.51 -0.49
CA ASP A 109 -23.63 -2.42 0.61
C ASP A 109 -22.92 -2.02 1.92
N ARG A 110 -21.74 -2.59 2.19
CA ARG A 110 -20.92 -2.19 3.34
C ARG A 110 -20.45 -0.72 3.23
N ALA A 111 -20.01 -0.29 2.07
CA ALA A 111 -19.59 1.09 1.82
C ALA A 111 -20.75 2.08 2.04
N LYS A 112 -21.98 1.74 1.62
CA LYS A 112 -23.19 2.51 1.93
C LYS A 112 -23.44 2.63 3.43
N LEU A 113 -23.35 1.53 4.17
CA LEU A 113 -23.51 1.52 5.63
C LEU A 113 -22.46 2.40 6.34
N LEU A 114 -21.24 2.49 5.77
CA LEU A 114 -20.18 3.35 6.26
C LEU A 114 -20.36 4.84 5.85
N GLY A 115 -21.31 5.15 4.98
CA GLY A 115 -21.54 6.51 4.48
C GLY A 115 -20.51 6.95 3.42
N ALA A 116 -19.78 6.01 2.80
CA ALA A 116 -18.88 6.33 1.71
C ALA A 116 -19.66 6.74 0.45
N LYS A 117 -19.07 7.62 -0.34
CA LYS A 117 -19.66 8.13 -1.60
C LYS A 117 -19.11 7.40 -2.83
N ALA A 118 -17.98 6.72 -2.69
CA ALA A 118 -17.34 6.00 -3.78
C ALA A 118 -16.58 4.77 -3.28
N VAL A 119 -16.46 3.78 -4.16
CA VAL A 119 -15.52 2.66 -4.02
C VAL A 119 -14.36 2.85 -4.97
N HIS A 120 -13.16 2.65 -4.46
CA HIS A 120 -11.93 2.70 -5.24
C HIS A 120 -11.24 1.35 -5.25
N ILE A 121 -10.53 1.06 -6.33
CA ILE A 121 -9.64 -0.10 -6.43
C ILE A 121 -8.38 0.30 -7.19
N ASN A 122 -7.23 -0.20 -6.73
CA ASN A 122 -5.95 0.02 -7.36
C ASN A 122 -5.45 -1.30 -7.96
N ILE A 123 -5.08 -1.28 -9.23
CA ILE A 123 -4.57 -2.46 -9.95
C ILE A 123 -3.33 -2.10 -10.75
N SER A 124 -2.45 -3.08 -10.99
CA SER A 124 -1.35 -2.91 -11.96
C SER A 124 -1.88 -2.62 -13.36
N GLU A 125 -1.24 -1.71 -14.10
CA GLU A 125 -1.57 -1.43 -15.51
C GLU A 125 -1.42 -2.66 -16.40
N ASP A 126 -0.57 -3.62 -16.03
CA ASP A 126 -0.37 -4.87 -16.75
C ASP A 126 -1.51 -5.87 -16.53
N ASN A 127 -2.36 -5.65 -15.52
CA ASN A 127 -3.51 -6.54 -15.25
C ASN A 127 -4.71 -6.24 -16.16
N VAL A 128 -4.55 -6.54 -17.45
CA VAL A 128 -5.58 -6.31 -18.48
C VAL A 128 -6.89 -7.02 -18.16
N VAL A 129 -6.83 -8.17 -17.49
CA VAL A 129 -8.03 -8.94 -17.10
C VAL A 129 -8.82 -8.17 -16.04
N ALA A 130 -8.16 -7.67 -15.00
CA ALA A 130 -8.81 -6.87 -13.97
C ALA A 130 -9.39 -5.57 -14.56
N MET A 131 -8.67 -4.88 -15.46
CA MET A 131 -9.20 -3.68 -16.14
C MET A 131 -10.51 -3.95 -16.88
N LYS A 132 -10.60 -5.06 -17.63
CA LYS A 132 -11.84 -5.44 -18.34
C LYS A 132 -12.97 -5.74 -17.36
N VAL A 133 -12.68 -6.43 -16.26
CA VAL A 133 -13.69 -6.73 -15.23
C VAL A 133 -14.19 -5.44 -14.59
N LEU A 134 -13.30 -4.53 -14.19
CA LEU A 134 -13.67 -3.26 -13.57
C LEU A 134 -14.51 -2.38 -14.51
N SER A 135 -14.12 -2.27 -15.78
CA SER A 135 -14.90 -1.56 -16.78
C SER A 135 -16.31 -2.15 -16.93
N GLY A 136 -16.43 -3.49 -16.98
CA GLY A 136 -17.73 -4.17 -17.03
C GLY A 136 -18.57 -4.01 -15.77
N LEU A 137 -17.96 -3.71 -14.63
CA LEU A 137 -18.61 -3.42 -13.34
C LEU A 137 -18.92 -1.93 -13.13
N GLY A 138 -18.63 -1.08 -14.12
CA GLY A 138 -18.95 0.35 -14.09
C GLY A 138 -17.91 1.21 -13.36
N PHE A 139 -16.68 0.74 -13.22
CA PHE A 139 -15.58 1.57 -12.73
C PHE A 139 -14.96 2.42 -13.84
N SER A 140 -14.54 3.62 -13.49
CA SER A 140 -13.81 4.55 -14.35
C SER A 140 -12.40 4.76 -13.84
N LEU A 141 -11.42 4.92 -14.74
CA LEU A 141 -10.05 5.30 -14.40
C LEU A 141 -10.04 6.75 -13.88
N VAL A 142 -9.51 6.98 -12.68
CA VAL A 142 -9.45 8.33 -12.07
C VAL A 142 -8.04 8.81 -11.79
N ARG A 143 -7.06 7.89 -11.62
CA ARG A 143 -5.68 8.29 -11.34
C ARG A 143 -4.69 7.22 -11.75
N ARG A 144 -3.49 7.65 -12.16
CA ARG A 144 -2.33 6.78 -12.41
C ARG A 144 -1.22 7.11 -11.42
N PHE A 145 -0.59 6.08 -10.88
CA PHE A 145 0.64 6.20 -10.12
C PHE A 145 1.77 5.47 -10.85
N LEU A 146 2.95 6.05 -10.85
CA LEU A 146 4.15 5.46 -11.45
C LEU A 146 4.92 4.70 -10.36
N GLU A 147 5.34 3.52 -10.67
CA GLU A 147 6.27 2.73 -9.87
C GLU A 147 7.68 3.00 -10.37
N LEU A 148 8.52 3.55 -9.50
CA LEU A 148 9.88 3.91 -9.82
C LEU A 148 10.85 3.01 -9.12
N GLY A 149 11.94 2.65 -9.79
CA GLY A 149 13.03 1.85 -9.24
C GLY A 149 14.38 2.51 -9.46
N LEU A 150 15.29 2.29 -8.52
CA LEU A 150 16.67 2.74 -8.57
C LEU A 150 17.59 1.63 -8.07
N ASP A 151 18.63 1.30 -8.82
CA ASP A 151 19.71 0.45 -8.34
C ASP A 151 20.60 1.23 -7.38
N ILE A 152 20.61 0.84 -6.11
CA ILE A 152 21.35 1.59 -5.06
C ILE A 152 22.85 1.47 -5.27
N ALA A 153 23.30 0.37 -5.90
CA ALA A 153 24.71 0.16 -6.24
C ALA A 153 25.25 1.20 -7.22
N ASP A 154 24.40 1.68 -8.13
CA ASP A 154 24.78 2.67 -9.17
C ASP A 154 24.90 4.10 -8.64
N VAL A 155 24.47 4.34 -7.39
CA VAL A 155 24.54 5.67 -6.78
C VAL A 155 25.88 5.81 -6.05
N TYR A 156 26.91 6.25 -6.78
CA TYR A 156 28.29 6.41 -6.28
C TYR A 156 28.43 7.40 -5.12
N GLU A 157 27.51 8.32 -4.96
CA GLU A 157 27.54 9.40 -3.95
C GLU A 157 26.78 9.10 -2.66
N LEU A 158 26.32 7.85 -2.44
CA LEU A 158 25.62 7.48 -1.20
C LEU A 158 26.63 7.29 -0.06
N ASP A 159 27.16 8.38 0.43
CA ASP A 159 27.96 8.40 1.65
C ASP A 159 27.12 8.85 2.85
N LEU A 160 27.30 8.17 3.98
CA LEU A 160 26.71 8.56 5.27
C LEU A 160 27.07 10.01 5.65
N ALA A 161 28.23 10.51 5.22
CA ALA A 161 28.65 11.90 5.41
C ALA A 161 27.71 12.94 4.71
N GLN A 162 26.89 12.53 3.76
CA GLN A 162 25.94 13.41 3.07
C GLN A 162 24.57 13.50 3.78
N VAL A 163 24.31 12.63 4.76
CA VAL A 163 23.14 12.79 5.63
C VAL A 163 23.37 13.99 6.52
N PRO A 164 22.53 15.04 6.46
CA PRO A 164 22.75 16.24 7.24
C PRO A 164 22.79 15.92 8.75
N PRO A 165 23.62 16.59 9.54
CA PRO A 165 23.62 16.48 10.99
C PRO A 165 22.29 16.81 11.65
N SER A 166 21.39 17.48 10.92
CA SER A 166 20.01 17.79 11.34
C SER A 166 19.00 16.65 11.12
N CYS A 167 19.45 15.46 10.69
CA CYS A 167 18.59 14.27 10.59
C CYS A 167 18.65 13.47 11.89
N SER A 168 17.50 13.00 12.33
CA SER A 168 17.34 12.03 13.42
C SER A 168 16.46 10.87 12.97
N TYR A 169 16.47 9.77 13.70
CA TYR A 169 15.44 8.76 13.59
C TYR A 169 14.25 9.10 14.48
N LEU A 170 13.09 8.52 14.17
CA LEU A 170 11.91 8.69 15.01
C LEU A 170 12.12 8.07 16.39
N GLU A 171 11.98 8.86 17.44
CA GLU A 171 12.07 8.41 18.83
C GLU A 171 10.68 8.03 19.38
N PRO A 172 10.63 7.20 20.45
CA PRO A 172 9.38 6.94 21.15
C PRO A 172 8.76 8.23 21.70
N GLY A 173 7.45 8.42 21.45
CA GLY A 173 6.72 9.63 21.85
C GLY A 173 6.64 10.71 20.77
N GLU A 174 7.30 10.54 19.63
CA GLU A 174 7.24 11.49 18.50
C GLU A 174 6.16 11.16 17.48
N GLU A 175 5.27 10.19 17.75
CA GLU A 175 4.20 9.77 16.84
C GLU A 175 3.25 10.91 16.48
N ASP A 176 2.94 11.79 17.44
CA ASP A 176 2.14 12.99 17.19
C ASP A 176 2.86 13.97 16.26
N THR A 177 4.16 14.20 16.50
CA THR A 177 5.00 15.03 15.62
C THR A 177 5.02 14.49 14.19
N LEU A 178 5.20 13.18 14.01
CA LEU A 178 5.16 12.53 12.70
C LEU A 178 3.79 12.67 12.06
N THR A 179 2.71 12.48 12.82
CA THR A 179 1.33 12.60 12.33
C THR A 179 1.05 14.01 11.80
N GLN A 180 1.35 15.03 12.58
CA GLN A 180 1.17 16.42 12.18
C GLN A 180 2.02 16.79 10.96
N LEU A 181 3.28 16.35 10.94
CA LEU A 181 4.19 16.58 9.83
C LEU A 181 3.68 15.95 8.54
N GLN A 182 3.22 14.69 8.62
CA GLN A 182 2.68 13.93 7.52
C GLN A 182 1.40 14.59 6.97
N ASN A 183 0.44 14.90 7.85
CA ASN A 183 -0.82 15.52 7.47
C ASN A 183 -0.59 16.89 6.81
N ARG A 184 0.35 17.71 7.31
CA ARG A 184 0.70 18.98 6.68
C ARG A 184 1.41 18.81 5.34
N ALA A 185 2.27 17.80 5.22
CA ALA A 185 3.02 17.56 3.99
C ALA A 185 2.14 17.07 2.83
N PHE A 186 1.02 16.42 3.11
CA PHE A 186 0.15 15.83 2.09
C PHE A 186 -1.20 16.52 1.92
N VAL A 187 -1.41 17.68 2.57
CA VAL A 187 -2.62 18.48 2.34
C VAL A 187 -2.84 18.71 0.85
N GLY A 188 -4.03 18.36 0.36
CA GLY A 188 -4.43 18.51 -1.05
C GLY A 188 -3.82 17.49 -2.01
N ALA A 189 -3.04 16.53 -1.54
CA ALA A 189 -2.59 15.42 -2.37
C ALA A 189 -3.79 14.49 -2.69
N TRP A 190 -3.88 14.06 -3.94
CA TRP A 190 -4.98 13.19 -4.36
C TRP A 190 -4.99 11.89 -3.56
N GLY A 191 -6.15 11.55 -3.04
CA GLY A 191 -6.37 10.29 -2.31
C GLY A 191 -5.69 10.23 -0.94
N TYR A 192 -5.13 11.30 -0.45
CA TYR A 192 -4.54 11.32 0.88
C TYR A 192 -5.63 11.55 1.93
N GLN A 193 -5.81 10.58 2.81
CA GLN A 193 -6.60 10.70 4.03
C GLN A 193 -5.68 11.14 5.17
N PRO A 194 -6.02 12.21 5.92
CA PRO A 194 -5.26 12.57 7.11
C PRO A 194 -5.26 11.43 8.13
N ASN A 195 -4.09 11.12 8.66
CA ASN A 195 -3.93 10.08 9.67
C ASN A 195 -4.27 10.61 11.08
N THR A 196 -4.75 9.72 11.94
CA THR A 196 -4.79 9.95 13.39
C THR A 196 -3.46 9.54 14.04
N VAL A 197 -3.22 10.01 15.27
CA VAL A 197 -2.04 9.59 16.04
C VAL A 197 -2.08 8.08 16.30
N GLU A 198 -3.27 7.52 16.54
CA GLU A 198 -3.48 6.10 16.75
C GLU A 198 -3.05 5.27 15.52
N GLU A 199 -3.45 5.68 14.31
CA GLU A 199 -3.05 5.01 13.07
C GLU A 199 -1.54 5.06 12.84
N ILE A 200 -0.89 6.19 13.11
CA ILE A 200 0.56 6.31 13.00
C ILE A 200 1.26 5.47 14.06
N THR A 201 0.78 5.51 15.32
CA THR A 201 1.32 4.68 16.41
C THR A 201 1.22 3.19 16.06
N PHE A 202 0.08 2.75 15.56
CA PHE A 202 -0.11 1.39 15.10
C PHE A 202 0.90 1.00 14.01
N ARG A 203 1.05 1.83 12.98
CA ARG A 203 1.97 1.58 11.85
C ARG A 203 3.44 1.57 12.27
N VAL A 204 3.84 2.49 13.14
CA VAL A 204 5.21 2.58 13.66
C VAL A 204 5.59 1.37 14.51
N ASN A 205 4.62 0.80 15.23
CA ASN A 205 4.82 -0.37 16.09
C ASN A 205 4.55 -1.71 15.38
N SER A 206 4.19 -1.70 14.09
CA SER A 206 3.98 -2.93 13.32
C SER A 206 5.27 -3.72 13.14
N SER A 207 5.15 -5.03 12.94
CA SER A 207 6.28 -5.94 12.76
C SER A 207 7.12 -5.66 11.52
N THR A 208 6.57 -4.92 10.56
CA THR A 208 7.25 -4.53 9.31
C THR A 208 7.94 -3.18 9.38
N CYS A 209 7.84 -2.47 10.51
CA CYS A 209 8.42 -1.15 10.69
C CYS A 209 9.54 -1.17 11.75
N SER A 210 10.58 -0.41 11.50
CA SER A 210 11.57 -0.01 12.50
C SER A 210 11.55 1.52 12.62
N ARG A 211 11.62 2.06 13.83
CA ARG A 211 11.69 3.51 14.05
C ARG A 211 12.87 4.17 13.32
N GLU A 212 13.99 3.45 13.22
CA GLU A 212 15.15 3.88 12.45
C GLU A 212 14.90 3.96 10.93
N ASP A 213 13.81 3.39 10.43
CA ASP A 213 13.41 3.51 9.04
C ASP A 213 12.62 4.81 8.76
N ILE A 214 12.32 5.56 9.83
CA ILE A 214 11.63 6.85 9.76
C ILE A 214 12.62 7.95 10.14
N ILE A 215 13.02 8.71 9.14
CA ILE A 215 14.05 9.74 9.25
C ILE A 215 13.36 11.10 9.26
N LEU A 216 13.64 11.91 10.26
CA LEU A 216 13.17 13.27 10.43
C LEU A 216 14.28 14.27 10.09
N VAL A 217 13.95 15.37 9.43
CA VAL A 217 14.84 16.52 9.25
C VAL A 217 14.33 17.66 10.10
N HIS A 218 15.23 18.27 10.88
CA HIS A 218 14.92 19.34 11.81
C HIS A 218 15.47 20.72 11.38
N LYS A 219 14.80 21.77 11.83
CA LYS A 219 15.28 23.15 11.85
C LYS A 219 15.10 23.67 13.29
N GLY A 220 16.19 23.73 14.05
CA GLY A 220 16.09 23.82 15.52
C GLY A 220 15.33 22.60 16.05
N ASP A 221 14.42 22.82 16.97
CA ASP A 221 13.61 21.76 17.58
C ASP A 221 12.40 21.32 16.73
N LYS A 222 12.20 21.92 15.57
CA LYS A 222 11.03 21.64 14.73
C LYS A 222 11.35 20.68 13.61
N ALA A 223 10.61 19.58 13.54
CA ALA A 223 10.62 18.68 12.38
C ALA A 223 9.97 19.37 11.17
N ILE A 224 10.70 19.40 10.05
CA ILE A 224 10.34 20.11 8.81
C ILE A 224 10.24 19.22 7.58
N GLY A 225 10.45 17.93 7.76
CA GLY A 225 10.30 16.92 6.70
C GLY A 225 10.65 15.54 7.23
N TYR A 226 10.17 14.52 6.53
CA TYR A 226 10.43 13.12 6.90
C TYR A 226 10.57 12.24 5.65
N CYS A 227 11.28 11.11 5.85
CA CYS A 227 11.31 9.99 4.92
C CYS A 227 10.99 8.72 5.72
N TRP A 228 10.02 7.97 5.24
CA TRP A 228 9.72 6.64 5.77
C TRP A 228 10.18 5.60 4.75
N ALA A 229 11.18 4.83 5.11
CA ALA A 229 11.69 3.71 4.33
C ALA A 229 11.18 2.37 4.90
N GLY A 230 11.33 1.29 4.16
CA GLY A 230 10.93 -0.04 4.61
C GLY A 230 11.54 -1.12 3.71
N ILE A 231 11.41 -2.36 4.14
CA ILE A 231 11.84 -3.52 3.33
C ILE A 231 10.64 -3.96 2.49
N SER A 232 10.88 -4.25 1.21
CA SER A 232 9.89 -4.95 0.37
C SER A 232 10.03 -6.44 0.63
N CYS A 233 8.93 -7.10 0.94
CA CYS A 233 8.92 -8.54 1.21
C CYS A 233 8.54 -9.29 -0.06
N GLU A 234 9.48 -9.49 -0.97
CA GLU A 234 9.30 -10.46 -2.05
C GLU A 234 9.81 -11.82 -1.57
N GLU A 235 8.89 -12.71 -1.22
CA GLU A 235 9.21 -14.13 -1.03
C GLU A 235 9.36 -14.78 -2.42
N GLY A 236 10.53 -15.36 -2.70
CA GLY A 236 10.69 -16.25 -3.85
C GLY A 236 11.81 -15.93 -4.83
N VAL A 237 12.48 -14.78 -4.75
CA VAL A 237 13.68 -14.49 -5.53
C VAL A 237 14.84 -14.17 -4.60
N PRO A 238 15.70 -15.14 -4.26
CA PRO A 238 16.80 -14.96 -3.30
C PRO A 238 17.87 -13.96 -3.73
N SER A 239 17.85 -13.50 -4.99
CA SER A 239 18.98 -12.80 -5.61
C SER A 239 18.97 -11.28 -5.51
N ILE A 240 17.81 -10.63 -5.32
CA ILE A 240 17.73 -9.17 -5.29
C ILE A 240 16.94 -8.70 -4.06
N ARG A 241 17.65 -8.07 -3.11
CA ARG A 241 17.02 -7.48 -1.93
C ARG A 241 16.50 -6.10 -2.25
N LYS A 242 15.18 -5.93 -2.18
CA LYS A 242 14.49 -4.67 -2.48
C LYS A 242 14.10 -3.93 -1.21
N GLY A 243 14.25 -2.62 -1.22
CA GLY A 243 13.73 -1.71 -0.22
C GLY A 243 12.75 -0.72 -0.85
N ARG A 244 11.91 -0.13 -0.03
CA ARG A 244 10.89 0.80 -0.49
C ARG A 244 10.97 2.12 0.27
N ILE A 245 10.92 3.24 -0.45
CA ILE A 245 10.62 4.53 0.14
C ILE A 245 9.10 4.68 0.15
N LEU A 246 8.52 4.45 1.31
CA LEU A 246 7.07 4.42 1.50
C LEU A 246 6.47 5.81 1.41
N MET A 247 7.13 6.80 2.04
CA MET A 247 6.65 8.18 2.05
C MET A 247 7.81 9.17 2.19
N VAL A 248 7.73 10.27 1.46
CA VAL A 248 8.60 11.45 1.66
C VAL A 248 7.71 12.67 1.76
N GLY A 249 7.77 13.36 2.88
CA GLY A 249 6.93 14.52 3.14
C GLY A 249 7.73 15.75 3.52
N VAL A 250 7.43 16.88 2.83
CA VAL A 250 7.92 18.22 3.19
C VAL A 250 6.72 19.15 3.18
N PRO A 251 6.37 19.77 4.31
CA PRO A 251 5.30 20.77 4.38
C PRO A 251 5.51 21.93 3.40
N PRO A 252 4.45 22.55 2.88
CA PRO A 252 4.54 23.58 1.84
C PRO A 252 5.55 24.69 2.14
N ASP A 253 5.59 25.19 3.39
CA ASP A 253 6.45 26.30 3.84
C ASP A 253 7.96 25.99 3.74
N TYR A 254 8.31 24.70 3.65
CA TYR A 254 9.68 24.21 3.62
C TYR A 254 10.10 23.65 2.26
N ARG A 255 9.20 23.62 1.28
CA ARG A 255 9.50 23.13 -0.08
C ARG A 255 10.48 24.03 -0.82
N ARG A 256 11.05 23.52 -1.93
CA ARG A 256 12.01 24.19 -2.82
C ARG A 256 13.31 24.66 -2.13
N LYS A 257 13.68 24.04 -1.01
CA LYS A 257 14.91 24.31 -0.24
C LYS A 257 15.87 23.11 -0.22
N GLY A 258 15.69 22.15 -1.15
CA GLY A 258 16.53 20.95 -1.25
C GLY A 258 16.20 19.86 -0.21
N ILE A 259 15.27 20.09 0.72
CA ILE A 259 14.95 19.16 1.82
C ILE A 259 14.48 17.81 1.29
N GLY A 260 13.61 17.80 0.26
CA GLY A 260 13.12 16.55 -0.33
C GLY A 260 14.25 15.67 -0.87
N LYS A 261 15.25 16.26 -1.56
CA LYS A 261 16.42 15.52 -2.05
C LYS A 261 17.22 14.89 -0.91
N ARG A 262 17.47 15.65 0.15
CA ARG A 262 18.19 15.18 1.34
C ARG A 262 17.47 14.03 2.03
N LEU A 263 16.15 14.10 2.16
CA LEU A 263 15.32 13.05 2.74
C LEU A 263 15.36 11.76 1.92
N VAL A 264 15.25 11.86 0.60
CA VAL A 264 15.36 10.67 -0.27
C VAL A 264 16.77 10.07 -0.16
N LEU A 265 17.83 10.88 -0.16
CA LEU A 265 19.21 10.41 0.03
C LEU A 265 19.36 9.68 1.38
N ALA A 266 18.84 10.26 2.47
CA ALA A 266 18.88 9.63 3.79
C ALA A 266 18.13 8.28 3.80
N GLY A 267 16.97 8.21 3.15
CA GLY A 267 16.24 6.95 2.95
C GLY A 267 17.04 5.91 2.16
N LEU A 268 17.69 6.31 1.06
CA LEU A 268 18.55 5.43 0.26
C LEU A 268 19.76 4.92 1.06
N VAL A 269 20.40 5.79 1.84
CA VAL A 269 21.49 5.41 2.76
C VAL A 269 21.01 4.37 3.78
N ARG A 270 19.82 4.58 4.35
CA ARG A 270 19.22 3.61 5.28
C ARG A 270 18.94 2.27 4.60
N LEU A 271 18.37 2.26 3.40
CA LEU A 271 18.15 1.02 2.64
C LEU A 271 19.48 0.31 2.32
N LYS A 272 20.50 1.05 1.90
CA LYS A 272 21.84 0.52 1.63
C LYS A 272 22.48 -0.10 2.88
N SER A 273 22.35 0.54 4.05
CA SER A 273 22.87 0.02 5.32
C SER A 273 22.25 -1.31 5.75
N LYS A 274 21.04 -1.61 5.27
CA LYS A 274 20.36 -2.90 5.43
C LYS A 274 20.78 -3.95 4.37
N GLY A 275 21.72 -3.64 3.50
CA GLY A 275 22.18 -4.52 2.43
C GLY A 275 21.18 -4.69 1.29
N LEU A 276 20.26 -3.71 1.12
CA LEU A 276 19.30 -3.71 0.02
C LEU A 276 19.96 -3.15 -1.24
N GLN A 277 19.59 -3.71 -2.39
CA GLN A 277 20.23 -3.43 -3.68
C GLN A 277 19.40 -2.50 -4.55
N VAL A 278 18.09 -2.57 -4.42
CA VAL A 278 17.14 -1.78 -5.21
C VAL A 278 16.25 -0.97 -4.28
N ALA A 279 16.06 0.31 -4.58
CA ALA A 279 15.05 1.16 -3.95
C ALA A 279 13.87 1.35 -4.89
N GLU A 280 12.67 1.10 -4.38
CA GLU A 280 11.41 1.32 -5.09
C GLU A 280 10.60 2.41 -4.40
N LEU A 281 9.79 3.12 -5.16
CA LEU A 281 8.79 4.05 -4.66
C LEU A 281 7.63 4.20 -5.65
N THR A 282 6.51 4.68 -5.15
CA THR A 282 5.34 4.99 -5.97
C THR A 282 5.06 6.49 -5.92
N VAL A 283 4.78 7.10 -7.07
CA VAL A 283 4.49 8.54 -7.18
C VAL A 283 3.28 8.79 -8.07
N ASP A 284 2.44 9.72 -7.66
CA ASP A 284 1.34 10.22 -8.49
C ASP A 284 1.88 10.78 -9.81
N SER A 285 1.36 10.30 -10.94
CA SER A 285 1.79 10.73 -12.28
C SER A 285 1.60 12.23 -12.52
N GLU A 286 0.73 12.89 -11.80
CA GLU A 286 0.49 14.33 -11.89
C GLU A 286 1.39 15.14 -10.93
N ASN A 287 2.07 14.51 -9.99
CA ASN A 287 3.02 15.18 -9.11
C ASN A 287 4.35 15.49 -9.84
N LYS A 288 4.33 16.51 -10.71
CA LYS A 288 5.47 16.90 -11.55
C LYS A 288 6.72 17.20 -10.71
N ALA A 289 6.56 17.80 -9.53
CA ALA A 289 7.69 18.18 -8.67
C ALA A 289 8.40 16.95 -8.09
N ALA A 290 7.66 15.99 -7.57
CA ALA A 290 8.22 14.73 -7.03
C ALA A 290 8.85 13.90 -8.15
N ARG A 291 8.20 13.79 -9.31
CA ARG A 291 8.74 13.09 -10.49
C ARG A 291 10.07 13.68 -10.96
N ALA A 292 10.16 15.01 -11.05
CA ALA A 292 11.40 15.69 -11.41
C ALA A 292 12.52 15.44 -10.39
N LEU A 293 12.18 15.45 -9.08
CA LEU A 293 13.12 15.11 -8.02
C LEU A 293 13.64 13.67 -8.19
N TYR A 294 12.77 12.67 -8.26
CA TYR A 294 13.18 11.27 -8.37
C TYR A 294 13.98 10.99 -9.64
N ARG A 295 13.55 11.56 -10.77
CA ARG A 295 14.32 11.45 -12.03
C ARG A 295 15.72 12.04 -11.91
N SER A 296 15.88 13.20 -11.22
CA SER A 296 17.19 13.83 -11.00
C SER A 296 18.12 13.01 -10.10
N MET A 297 17.57 12.01 -9.40
CA MET A 297 18.30 11.08 -8.54
C MET A 297 18.55 9.71 -9.19
N GLY A 298 18.18 9.55 -10.47
CA GLY A 298 18.39 8.31 -11.21
C GLY A 298 17.25 7.29 -11.11
N PHE A 299 16.14 7.63 -10.48
CA PHE A 299 14.97 6.71 -10.50
C PHE A 299 14.36 6.62 -11.90
N GLU A 300 14.06 5.41 -12.31
CA GLU A 300 13.43 5.08 -13.59
C GLU A 300 12.04 4.48 -13.39
N VAL A 301 11.14 4.69 -14.35
CA VAL A 301 9.81 4.09 -14.34
C VAL A 301 9.94 2.62 -14.67
N ARG A 302 9.45 1.75 -13.76
CA ARG A 302 9.44 0.28 -13.93
C ARG A 302 8.03 -0.28 -14.14
N GLY A 303 7.00 0.48 -13.74
CA GLY A 303 5.61 0.07 -13.89
C GLY A 303 4.67 1.22 -13.55
N SER A 304 3.40 0.91 -13.53
CA SER A 304 2.37 1.83 -13.06
C SER A 304 1.16 1.10 -12.48
N THR A 305 0.45 1.76 -11.58
CA THR A 305 -0.82 1.32 -11.05
C THR A 305 -1.92 2.31 -11.38
N LEU A 306 -3.11 1.77 -11.55
CA LEU A 306 -4.29 2.50 -12.01
C LEU A 306 -5.36 2.46 -10.92
N TRP A 307 -5.77 3.64 -10.47
CA TRP A 307 -6.89 3.81 -9.57
C TRP A 307 -8.18 3.95 -10.36
N HIS A 308 -9.11 3.07 -10.06
CA HIS A 308 -10.45 3.08 -10.63
C HIS A 308 -11.46 3.43 -9.53
N GLU A 309 -12.48 4.17 -9.91
CA GLU A 309 -13.55 4.64 -9.03
C GLU A 309 -14.92 4.20 -9.58
N LYS A 310 -15.81 3.85 -8.66
CA LYS A 310 -17.23 3.73 -8.92
C LYS A 310 -17.99 4.50 -7.85
N ALA A 311 -18.84 5.44 -8.26
CA ALA A 311 -19.74 6.15 -7.36
C ALA A 311 -20.73 5.18 -6.70
N ILE A 312 -21.15 5.51 -5.49
CA ILE A 312 -22.19 4.80 -4.73
C ILE A 312 -23.42 5.70 -4.72
N ASP A 313 -24.51 5.20 -5.29
CA ASP A 313 -25.83 5.86 -5.27
C ASP A 313 -26.57 5.58 -3.96
#